data_df1b19843a1ba6de6bba1de79c0a1930
#
_entry.id   df1b19843a1ba6de6bba1de79c0a1930
#
_cell.length_a   1.000
_cell.length_b   1.000
_cell.length_c   1.000
_cell.angle_alpha   90.00
_cell.angle_beta   90.00
_cell.angle_gamma   90.00
#
_symmetry.space_group_name_H-M   'P 1'
#
loop_
_entity.id
_entity.type
_entity.pdbx_description
1 polymer ?
#
loop_
_entity_poly.entity_id
_entity_poly.type
_entity_poly.pdbx_seq_one_letter_code
_entity_poly.pdbx_strand_id
1 'polypeptide(L)'
;MSELFVDTIHLVALVNPKDQWHQKSVEVETATRDRNLVTTEDILTEFLNFYAEHGKFMRMKVALFVREILLDVRVQVIPQSETSFLEALELYESRLDKGYSLTDCISMNACRKLNITEILTHDHHFEQEGFAILL
;
A
#
# COMPACT_ATOMS: atom_id res chain seq x y z
N MET A 1 5.53 -11.55 -15.46
CA MET A 1 4.23 -11.33 -14.81
C MET A 1 4.10 -9.88 -14.38
N SER A 2 2.87 -9.38 -14.36
CA SER A 2 2.63 -8.01 -13.96
C SER A 2 2.93 -7.81 -12.46
N GLU A 3 3.30 -6.59 -12.13
CA GLU A 3 3.57 -6.20 -10.75
C GLU A 3 2.26 -6.04 -9.97
N LEU A 4 2.36 -6.19 -8.65
CA LEU A 4 1.27 -5.90 -7.72
C LEU A 4 1.61 -4.65 -6.93
N PHE A 5 0.62 -3.82 -6.68
CA PHE A 5 0.79 -2.68 -5.78
C PHE A 5 0.36 -3.08 -4.36
N VAL A 6 1.14 -2.65 -3.36
CA VAL A 6 0.87 -2.96 -1.95
C VAL A 6 0.32 -1.72 -1.26
N ASP A 7 -0.91 -1.85 -0.77
CA ASP A 7 -1.57 -0.80 0.01
C ASP A 7 -1.31 -0.98 1.50
N THR A 8 -1.50 0.06 2.27
CA THR A 8 -1.27 0.11 3.73
C THR A 8 -1.98 -1.03 4.47
N ILE A 9 -3.24 -1.28 4.14
CA ILE A 9 -4.04 -2.24 4.92
C ILE A 9 -3.54 -3.68 4.78
N HIS A 10 -2.89 -4.02 3.66
CA HIS A 10 -2.24 -5.32 3.52
C HIS A 10 -1.05 -5.44 4.49
N LEU A 11 -0.23 -4.40 4.59
CA LEU A 11 0.91 -4.39 5.52
C LEU A 11 0.43 -4.43 6.98
N VAL A 12 -0.61 -3.66 7.30
CA VAL A 12 -1.19 -3.65 8.64
C VAL A 12 -1.65 -5.06 9.05
N ALA A 13 -2.33 -5.75 8.14
CA ALA A 13 -2.84 -7.09 8.39
C ALA A 13 -1.73 -8.14 8.50
N LEU A 14 -0.65 -7.99 7.71
CA LEU A 14 0.46 -8.94 7.74
C LEU A 14 1.18 -8.97 9.09
N VAL A 15 1.36 -7.82 9.72
CA VAL A 15 2.16 -7.73 10.95
C VAL A 15 1.37 -7.98 12.23
N ASN A 16 0.04 -8.05 12.16
CA ASN A 16 -0.80 -8.22 13.33
C ASN A 16 -1.66 -9.48 13.21
N PRO A 17 -1.29 -10.58 13.90
CA PRO A 17 -2.08 -11.83 13.85
C PRO A 17 -3.52 -11.68 14.33
N LYS A 18 -3.84 -10.60 15.05
CA LYS A 18 -5.19 -10.34 15.56
C LYS A 18 -6.05 -9.57 14.58
N ASP A 19 -5.46 -9.08 13.48
CA ASP A 19 -6.22 -8.36 12.46
C ASP A 19 -7.15 -9.34 11.74
N GLN A 20 -8.40 -8.92 11.49
CA GLN A 20 -9.40 -9.78 10.84
C GLN A 20 -8.97 -10.21 9.44
N TRP A 21 -8.10 -9.46 8.79
CA TRP A 21 -7.61 -9.76 7.44
C TRP A 21 -6.24 -10.44 7.43
N HIS A 22 -5.70 -10.78 8.61
CA HIS A 22 -4.35 -11.36 8.72
C HIS A 22 -4.21 -12.64 7.90
N GLN A 23 -5.12 -13.59 8.11
CA GLN A 23 -5.04 -14.88 7.42
C GLN A 23 -5.12 -14.72 5.91
N LYS A 24 -6.06 -13.91 5.43
CA LYS A 24 -6.23 -13.65 4.00
C LYS A 24 -4.98 -12.98 3.41
N SER A 25 -4.43 -12.00 4.09
CA SER A 25 -3.21 -11.30 3.65
C SER A 25 -2.02 -12.26 3.58
N VAL A 26 -1.86 -13.14 4.55
CA VAL A 26 -0.79 -14.15 4.55
C VAL A 26 -0.97 -15.13 3.39
N GLU A 27 -2.19 -15.58 3.14
CA GLU A 27 -2.49 -16.49 2.03
C GLU A 27 -2.16 -15.85 0.68
N VAL A 28 -2.58 -14.60 0.48
CA VAL A 28 -2.31 -13.88 -0.77
C VAL A 28 -0.82 -13.60 -0.94
N GLU A 29 -0.14 -13.22 0.15
CA GLU A 29 1.31 -13.00 0.14
C GLU A 29 2.05 -14.27 -0.30
N THR A 30 1.64 -15.41 0.23
CA THR A 30 2.21 -16.72 -0.14
C THR A 30 1.93 -17.04 -1.61
N ALA A 31 0.70 -16.83 -2.06
CA ALA A 31 0.28 -17.15 -3.43
C ALA A 31 0.95 -16.25 -4.49
N THR A 32 1.39 -15.06 -4.09
CA THR A 32 1.99 -14.08 -5.00
C THR A 32 3.50 -13.90 -4.79
N ARG A 33 4.13 -14.85 -4.11
CA ARG A 33 5.54 -14.76 -3.70
C ARG A 33 6.50 -14.61 -4.89
N ASP A 34 6.12 -15.11 -6.04
CA ASP A 34 6.94 -15.05 -7.26
C ASP A 34 6.74 -13.74 -8.06
N ARG A 35 5.90 -12.84 -7.57
CA ARG A 35 5.61 -11.58 -8.23
C ARG A 35 6.41 -10.42 -7.64
N ASN A 36 6.77 -9.47 -8.48
CA ASN A 36 7.37 -8.23 -8.03
C ASN A 36 6.31 -7.30 -7.48
N LEU A 37 6.68 -6.54 -6.48
CA LEU A 37 5.78 -5.65 -5.74
C LEU A 37 6.22 -4.20 -5.90
N VAL A 38 5.25 -3.30 -5.88
CA VAL A 38 5.49 -1.86 -5.87
C VAL A 38 4.71 -1.25 -4.73
N THR A 39 5.33 -0.34 -4.02
CA THR A 39 4.66 0.49 -3.03
C THR A 39 5.28 1.89 -3.05
N THR A 40 4.86 2.77 -2.16
CA THR A 40 5.40 4.13 -2.08
C THR A 40 5.89 4.42 -0.68
N GLU A 41 6.77 5.42 -0.54
CA GLU A 41 7.16 5.91 0.79
C GLU A 41 5.94 6.45 1.55
N ASP A 42 4.95 6.99 0.84
CA ASP A 42 3.70 7.47 1.45
C ASP A 42 2.94 6.33 2.12
N ILE A 43 2.87 5.16 1.49
CA ILE A 43 2.29 3.96 2.08
C ILE A 43 3.07 3.53 3.32
N LEU A 44 4.39 3.52 3.25
CA LEU A 44 5.23 3.14 4.39
C LEU A 44 5.04 4.11 5.56
N THR A 45 4.91 5.41 5.26
CA THR A 45 4.63 6.44 6.26
C THR A 45 3.27 6.17 6.93
N GLU A 46 2.24 5.91 6.14
CA GLU A 46 0.90 5.62 6.64
C GLU A 46 0.91 4.37 7.52
N PHE A 47 1.61 3.34 7.10
CA PHE A 47 1.75 2.10 7.86
C PHE A 47 2.43 2.34 9.22
N LEU A 48 3.55 3.06 9.24
CA LEU A 48 4.24 3.39 10.49
C LEU A 48 3.38 4.26 11.39
N ASN A 49 2.64 5.21 10.82
CA ASN A 49 1.74 6.08 11.58
C ASN A 49 0.59 5.30 12.19
N PHE A 50 0.08 4.27 11.50
CA PHE A 50 -0.98 3.43 12.03
C PHE A 50 -0.58 2.80 13.37
N TYR A 51 0.68 2.36 13.50
CA TYR A 51 1.17 1.71 14.72
C TYR A 51 1.90 2.65 15.67
N ALA A 52 1.89 3.95 15.42
CA ALA A 52 2.68 4.92 16.19
C ALA A 52 2.40 4.88 17.69
N GLU A 53 1.14 4.64 18.09
CA GLU A 53 0.72 4.63 19.49
C GLU A 53 0.41 3.23 20.03
N HIS A 54 0.89 2.18 19.35
CA HIS A 54 0.66 0.78 19.74
C HIS A 54 1.75 0.22 20.68
N GLY A 55 2.56 1.08 21.27
CA GLY A 55 3.56 0.69 22.22
C GLY A 55 4.93 0.40 21.60
N LYS A 56 5.92 0.29 22.48
CA LYS A 56 7.33 0.18 22.11
C LYS A 56 7.62 -1.05 21.26
N PHE A 57 7.04 -2.19 21.63
CA PHE A 57 7.25 -3.46 20.90
C PHE A 57 6.76 -3.37 19.46
N MET A 58 5.52 -2.89 19.26
CA MET A 58 4.96 -2.77 17.91
C MET A 58 5.72 -1.75 17.07
N ARG A 59 6.09 -0.63 17.67
CA ARG A 59 6.88 0.38 16.95
C ARG A 59 8.19 -0.22 16.42
N MET A 60 8.87 -1.00 17.25
CA MET A 60 10.12 -1.66 16.85
C MET A 60 9.87 -2.69 15.76
N LYS A 61 8.84 -3.52 15.93
CA LYS A 61 8.47 -4.57 14.97
C LYS A 61 8.18 -3.99 13.58
N VAL A 62 7.35 -2.95 13.51
CA VAL A 62 6.98 -2.36 12.21
C VAL A 62 8.14 -1.59 11.58
N ALA A 63 9.00 -0.96 12.37
CA ALA A 63 10.20 -0.31 11.85
C ALA A 63 11.14 -1.31 11.19
N LEU A 64 11.35 -2.47 11.83
CA LEU A 64 12.15 -3.56 11.26
C LEU A 64 11.50 -4.09 9.98
N PHE A 65 10.20 -4.24 9.97
CA PHE A 65 9.47 -4.70 8.80
C PHE A 65 9.67 -3.76 7.61
N VAL A 66 9.61 -2.45 7.84
CA VAL A 66 9.87 -1.46 6.79
C VAL A 66 11.31 -1.56 6.28
N ARG A 67 12.29 -1.74 7.17
CA ARG A 67 13.68 -1.91 6.74
C ARG A 67 13.86 -3.17 5.88
N GLU A 68 13.16 -4.25 6.20
CA GLU A 68 13.16 -5.46 5.38
C GLU A 68 12.55 -5.20 4.00
N ILE A 69 11.46 -4.46 3.94
CA ILE A 69 10.85 -4.06 2.65
C ILE A 69 11.85 -3.28 1.81
N LEU A 70 12.55 -2.33 2.41
CA LEU A 70 13.53 -1.49 1.70
C LEU A 70 14.71 -2.29 1.16
N LEU A 71 15.02 -3.45 1.74
CA LEU A 71 16.10 -4.33 1.31
C LEU A 71 15.64 -5.46 0.39
N ASP A 72 14.33 -5.66 0.25
CA ASP A 72 13.78 -6.76 -0.56
C ASP A 72 13.92 -6.41 -2.05
N VAL A 73 14.68 -7.21 -2.78
CA VAL A 73 14.91 -7.00 -4.23
C VAL A 73 13.63 -7.12 -5.05
N ARG A 74 12.59 -7.80 -4.51
CA ARG A 74 11.29 -7.92 -5.17
C ARG A 74 10.47 -6.64 -5.10
N VAL A 75 10.78 -5.74 -4.19
CA VAL A 75 9.94 -4.58 -3.89
C VAL A 75 10.58 -3.31 -4.41
N GLN A 76 9.85 -2.58 -5.25
CA GLN A 76 10.21 -1.23 -5.64
C GLN A 76 9.45 -0.27 -4.75
N VAL A 77 10.17 0.59 -4.04
CA VAL A 77 9.57 1.66 -3.22
C VAL A 77 9.75 2.98 -3.94
N ILE A 78 8.63 3.58 -4.35
CA ILE A 78 8.65 4.87 -5.06
C ILE A 78 8.81 5.97 -4.00
N PRO A 79 9.83 6.84 -4.13
CA PRO A 79 10.05 7.90 -3.16
C PRO A 79 9.00 9.00 -3.25
N GLN A 80 8.78 9.69 -2.13
CA GLN A 80 7.96 10.89 -2.09
C GLN A 80 8.57 11.96 -2.98
N SER A 81 7.71 12.77 -3.64
CA SER A 81 8.18 13.88 -4.45
C SER A 81 7.12 14.97 -4.49
N GLU A 82 7.56 16.18 -4.79
CA GLU A 82 6.64 17.30 -5.01
C GLU A 82 5.70 17.00 -6.18
N THR A 83 6.24 16.43 -7.25
CA THR A 83 5.45 16.08 -8.43
C THR A 83 4.34 15.10 -8.09
N SER A 84 4.66 14.01 -7.37
CA SER A 84 3.64 13.02 -7.00
C SER A 84 2.58 13.61 -6.07
N PHE A 85 2.97 14.50 -5.18
CA PHE A 85 2.04 15.21 -4.30
C PHE A 85 1.07 16.08 -5.10
N LEU A 86 1.59 16.90 -6.01
CA LEU A 86 0.76 17.81 -6.79
C LEU A 86 -0.17 17.07 -7.77
N GLU A 87 0.31 16.02 -8.40
CA GLU A 87 -0.53 15.20 -9.28
C GLU A 87 -1.64 14.51 -8.49
N ALA A 88 -1.35 14.03 -7.28
CA ALA A 88 -2.35 13.43 -6.40
C ALA A 88 -3.38 14.46 -5.95
N LEU A 89 -2.95 15.68 -5.69
CA LEU A 89 -3.87 16.77 -5.32
C LEU A 89 -4.87 17.06 -6.46
N GLU A 90 -4.41 17.01 -7.70
CA GLU A 90 -5.30 17.17 -8.87
C GLU A 90 -6.36 16.06 -8.93
N LEU A 91 -5.96 14.81 -8.69
CA LEU A 91 -6.92 13.69 -8.65
C LEU A 91 -7.90 13.86 -7.50
N TYR A 92 -7.41 14.24 -6.33
CA TYR A 92 -8.22 14.50 -5.14
C TYR A 92 -9.29 15.55 -5.44
N GLU A 93 -8.89 16.65 -6.06
CA GLU A 93 -9.80 17.74 -6.45
C GLU A 93 -10.84 17.30 -7.49
N SER A 94 -10.49 16.36 -8.35
CA SER A 94 -11.38 15.87 -9.41
C SER A 94 -12.34 14.78 -8.95
N ARG A 95 -12.24 14.31 -7.69
CA ARG A 95 -13.06 13.24 -7.12
C ARG A 95 -13.70 13.68 -5.80
N LEU A 96 -14.33 14.84 -5.79
CA LEU A 96 -14.89 15.43 -4.57
C LEU A 96 -15.99 14.60 -3.92
N ASP A 97 -16.61 13.71 -4.68
CA ASP A 97 -17.69 12.84 -4.21
C ASP A 97 -17.21 11.46 -3.71
N LYS A 98 -15.90 11.17 -3.76
CA LYS A 98 -15.43 9.80 -3.57
C LYS A 98 -14.85 9.50 -2.18
N GLY A 99 -14.38 10.41 -1.45
CA GLY A 99 -13.79 10.14 -0.13
C GLY A 99 -12.43 9.48 -0.17
N TYR A 100 -11.73 9.53 -1.29
CA TYR A 100 -10.35 9.02 -1.38
C TYR A 100 -9.43 9.88 -0.51
N SER A 101 -8.50 9.22 0.19
CA SER A 101 -7.42 9.96 0.85
C SER A 101 -6.41 10.44 -0.19
N LEU A 102 -5.56 11.39 0.21
CA LEU A 102 -4.47 11.81 -0.68
C LEU A 102 -3.50 10.65 -0.94
N THR A 103 -3.25 9.81 0.07
CA THR A 103 -2.43 8.61 -0.09
C THR A 103 -3.04 7.66 -1.12
N ASP A 104 -4.36 7.46 -1.12
CA ASP A 104 -5.05 6.69 -2.16
C ASP A 104 -4.77 7.27 -3.54
N CYS A 105 -4.87 8.58 -3.68
CA CYS A 105 -4.63 9.26 -4.96
C CYS A 105 -3.18 9.09 -5.43
N ILE A 106 -2.22 9.18 -4.53
CA ILE A 106 -0.81 8.92 -4.85
C ILE A 106 -0.64 7.49 -5.36
N SER A 107 -1.25 6.53 -4.68
CA SER A 107 -1.19 5.11 -5.06
C SER A 107 -1.82 4.87 -6.44
N MET A 108 -2.99 5.44 -6.68
CA MET A 108 -3.70 5.29 -7.96
C MET A 108 -2.88 5.85 -9.12
N ASN A 109 -2.29 7.03 -8.94
CA ASN A 109 -1.44 7.64 -9.96
C ASN A 109 -0.18 6.81 -10.23
N ALA A 110 0.45 6.27 -9.18
CA ALA A 110 1.61 5.41 -9.31
C ALA A 110 1.27 4.14 -10.11
N CYS A 111 0.14 3.52 -9.80
CA CYS A 111 -0.32 2.33 -10.51
C CYS A 111 -0.56 2.63 -12.00
N ARG A 112 -1.19 3.75 -12.31
CA ARG A 112 -1.46 4.14 -13.70
C ARG A 112 -0.18 4.37 -14.48
N LYS A 113 0.80 5.02 -13.87
CA LYS A 113 2.09 5.28 -14.53
C LYS A 113 2.84 4.00 -14.84
N LEU A 114 2.71 2.98 -14.00
CA LEU A 114 3.42 1.72 -14.13
C LEU A 114 2.56 0.62 -14.77
N ASN A 115 1.34 0.94 -15.19
CA ASN A 115 0.38 -0.01 -15.76
C ASN A 115 0.08 -1.18 -14.81
N ILE A 116 -0.01 -0.90 -13.52
CA ILE A 116 -0.39 -1.88 -12.49
C ILE A 116 -1.90 -1.85 -12.36
N THR A 117 -2.52 -3.02 -12.44
CA THR A 117 -3.99 -3.16 -12.39
C THR A 117 -4.49 -3.91 -11.16
N GLU A 118 -3.59 -4.56 -10.42
CA GLU A 118 -3.96 -5.38 -9.26
C GLU A 118 -3.31 -4.82 -8.00
N ILE A 119 -4.11 -4.70 -6.94
CA ILE A 119 -3.68 -4.08 -5.68
C ILE A 119 -3.95 -5.02 -4.51
N LEU A 120 -2.96 -5.20 -3.65
CA LEU A 120 -3.10 -5.93 -2.41
C LEU A 120 -3.78 -5.03 -1.37
N THR A 121 -5.10 -5.06 -1.41
CA THR A 121 -5.97 -4.26 -0.54
C THR A 121 -7.37 -4.87 -0.52
N HIS A 122 -8.17 -4.50 0.48
CA HIS A 122 -9.62 -4.75 0.48
C HIS A 122 -10.43 -3.45 0.39
N ASP A 123 -9.76 -2.34 0.11
CA ASP A 123 -10.40 -1.02 0.02
C ASP A 123 -11.10 -0.86 -1.34
N HIS A 124 -12.43 -0.77 -1.31
CA HIS A 124 -13.25 -0.65 -2.50
C HIS A 124 -13.05 0.67 -3.26
N HIS A 125 -12.39 1.67 -2.67
CA HIS A 125 -12.05 2.89 -3.39
C HIS A 125 -11.25 2.59 -4.66
N PHE A 126 -10.34 1.60 -4.59
CA PHE A 126 -9.54 1.21 -5.75
C PHE A 126 -10.39 0.57 -6.85
N GLU A 127 -11.41 -0.21 -6.49
CA GLU A 127 -12.33 -0.78 -7.47
C GLU A 127 -13.10 0.31 -8.21
N GLN A 128 -13.46 1.38 -7.52
CA GLN A 128 -14.18 2.50 -8.13
C GLN A 128 -13.36 3.18 -9.23
N GLU A 129 -12.04 3.04 -9.18
CA GLU A 129 -11.13 3.60 -10.20
C GLU A 129 -10.66 2.55 -11.21
N GLY A 130 -11.24 1.36 -11.20
CA GLY A 130 -10.98 0.34 -12.20
C GLY A 130 -9.89 -0.66 -11.86
N PHE A 131 -9.36 -0.65 -10.63
CA PHE A 131 -8.35 -1.60 -10.20
C PHE A 131 -8.99 -2.87 -9.64
N ALA A 132 -8.29 -4.00 -9.77
CA ALA A 132 -8.69 -5.25 -9.13
C ALA A 132 -8.08 -5.31 -7.72
N ILE A 133 -8.91 -5.59 -6.72
CA ILE A 133 -8.44 -5.75 -5.34
C ILE A 133 -8.37 -7.24 -5.01
N LEU A 134 -7.30 -7.65 -4.32
CA LEU A 134 -6.98 -9.07 -4.12
C LEU A 134 -7.30 -9.62 -2.72
N LEU A 135 -7.77 -8.80 -1.79
CA LEU A 135 -8.13 -9.25 -0.45
C LEU A 135 -9.62 -9.36 -0.20
#